data_be927d1b605e267b2f0e5b9eac6e663d
#
_entry.id   be927d1b605e267b2f0e5b9eac6e663d
#
_cell.length_a   1.000
_cell.length_b   1.000
_cell.length_c   1.000
_cell.angle_alpha   90.00
_cell.angle_beta   90.00
_cell.angle_gamma   90.00
#
_symmetry.space_group_name_H-M   'P 1'
#
loop_
_entity.id
_entity.type
_entity.pdbx_description
1 polymer ?
#
loop_
_entity_poly.entity_id
_entity_poly.type
_entity_poly.pdbx_seq_one_letter_code
_entity_poly.pdbx_strand_id
1 'polypeptide(L)'
;ATLKIKYQSSNNIGKAIEQLQRADDTDLYVFLSGRGEQFKRCGKEYRWLRHDSVMINKNEWYRFSQNKGGHAIDFMKEFYGLSFAEAVKELLGEEGVGETNRRTAKEDAGRQKVCPIPLPGLELPERNESCEIARKYLIEQRKLSEQLVDQMIEKGDIYESKNYHNVVFVGRDKEQNPRYAAMRGTDENRYRGEARGSEKAYGFGHIGTDEKLFVFESPIDLLSYITAVPEEWEKHSYISLGGLSEKAMKR
;
A
#
# COMPACT_ATOMS: atom_id res chain seq x y z
N ALA A 1 -22.25 -25.13 42.44
CA ALA A 1 -22.46 -23.93 41.60
C ALA A 1 -21.16 -23.53 40.85
N THR A 2 -19.96 -23.76 41.41
CA THR A 2 -18.67 -23.33 40.84
C THR A 2 -18.25 -24.12 39.59
N LEU A 3 -18.64 -25.38 39.47
CA LEU A 3 -18.29 -26.25 38.32
C LEU A 3 -19.07 -25.88 37.04
N LYS A 4 -20.31 -25.42 37.15
CA LYS A 4 -21.14 -25.01 35.98
C LYS A 4 -20.61 -23.70 35.32
N ILE A 5 -20.09 -22.78 36.12
CA ILE A 5 -19.52 -21.50 35.63
C ILE A 5 -18.21 -21.75 34.88
N LYS A 6 -17.34 -22.65 35.33
CA LYS A 6 -16.11 -23.04 34.62
C LYS A 6 -16.39 -23.72 33.27
N TYR A 7 -17.44 -24.54 33.16
CA TYR A 7 -17.79 -25.25 31.94
C TYR A 7 -18.36 -24.32 30.86
N GLN A 8 -19.15 -23.30 31.23
CA GLN A 8 -19.68 -22.29 30.33
C GLN A 8 -18.56 -21.34 29.82
N SER A 9 -17.62 -21.01 30.66
CA SER A 9 -16.45 -20.22 30.30
C SER A 9 -15.55 -20.91 29.25
N SER A 10 -15.30 -22.22 29.44
CA SER A 10 -14.48 -23.01 28.49
C SER A 10 -15.16 -23.17 27.12
N ASN A 11 -16.51 -23.31 27.06
CA ASN A 11 -17.20 -23.36 25.78
C ASN A 11 -17.20 -22.03 25.02
N ASN A 12 -17.20 -20.90 25.71
CA ASN A 12 -17.11 -19.59 25.07
C ASN A 12 -15.70 -19.31 24.53
N ILE A 13 -14.67 -19.74 25.24
CA ILE A 13 -13.27 -19.65 24.78
C ILE A 13 -13.05 -20.53 23.55
N GLY A 14 -13.55 -21.77 23.54
CA GLY A 14 -13.47 -22.66 22.39
C GLY A 14 -14.13 -22.09 21.14
N LYS A 15 -15.34 -21.51 21.26
CA LYS A 15 -16.03 -20.84 20.15
C LYS A 15 -15.26 -19.61 19.64
N ALA A 16 -14.69 -18.83 20.54
CA ALA A 16 -13.88 -17.67 20.15
C ALA A 16 -12.64 -18.08 19.37
N ILE A 17 -11.93 -19.13 19.78
CA ILE A 17 -10.77 -19.67 19.07
C ILE A 17 -11.17 -20.17 17.67
N GLU A 18 -12.28 -20.89 17.57
CA GLU A 18 -12.81 -21.38 16.28
C GLU A 18 -13.15 -20.23 15.32
N GLN A 19 -13.78 -19.16 15.83
CA GLN A 19 -14.08 -17.97 15.04
C GLN A 19 -12.81 -17.27 14.56
N LEU A 20 -11.78 -17.16 15.40
CA LEU A 20 -10.49 -16.58 15.01
C LEU A 20 -9.81 -17.40 13.90
N GLN A 21 -9.81 -18.72 14.04
CA GLN A 21 -9.25 -19.61 13.02
C GLN A 21 -10.00 -19.50 11.70
N ARG A 22 -11.35 -19.50 11.74
CA ARG A 22 -12.18 -19.31 10.54
C ARG A 22 -11.92 -17.97 9.86
N ALA A 23 -11.75 -16.90 10.62
CA ALA A 23 -11.40 -15.59 10.07
C ALA A 23 -10.02 -15.61 9.40
N ASP A 24 -9.04 -16.19 10.05
CA ASP A 24 -7.66 -16.23 9.55
C ASP A 24 -7.47 -17.20 8.38
N ASP A 25 -8.33 -18.22 8.26
CA ASP A 25 -8.38 -19.18 7.16
C ASP A 25 -9.19 -18.70 5.95
N THR A 26 -9.69 -17.46 5.97
CA THR A 26 -10.48 -16.89 4.86
C THR A 26 -9.63 -16.80 3.59
N ASP A 27 -10.13 -17.37 2.48
CA ASP A 27 -9.49 -17.23 1.17
C ASP A 27 -9.57 -15.77 0.72
N LEU A 28 -8.42 -15.10 0.78
CA LEU A 28 -8.28 -13.67 0.45
C LEU A 28 -8.63 -13.36 -1.00
N TYR A 29 -8.31 -14.25 -1.95
CA TYR A 29 -8.67 -14.03 -3.35
C TYR A 29 -10.18 -14.04 -3.54
N VAL A 30 -10.88 -15.02 -2.96
CA VAL A 30 -12.33 -15.12 -3.04
C VAL A 30 -13.00 -13.94 -2.33
N PHE A 31 -12.57 -13.64 -1.12
CA PHE A 31 -13.08 -12.56 -0.29
C PHE A 31 -12.95 -11.18 -0.95
N LEU A 32 -11.77 -10.86 -1.45
CA LEU A 32 -11.46 -9.57 -2.06
C LEU A 32 -12.05 -9.43 -3.47
N SER A 33 -12.07 -10.51 -4.27
CA SER A 33 -12.72 -10.52 -5.58
C SER A 33 -14.23 -10.28 -5.47
N GLY A 34 -14.87 -10.84 -4.44
CA GLY A 34 -16.28 -10.57 -4.13
C GLY A 34 -16.55 -9.09 -3.81
N ARG A 35 -15.54 -8.34 -3.43
CA ARG A 35 -15.57 -6.90 -3.14
C ARG A 35 -15.12 -6.02 -4.30
N GLY A 36 -14.92 -6.60 -5.48
CA GLY A 36 -14.56 -5.87 -6.69
C GLY A 36 -13.06 -5.63 -6.85
N GLU A 37 -12.20 -6.19 -5.99
CA GLU A 37 -10.75 -6.11 -6.16
C GLU A 37 -10.32 -6.92 -7.40
N GLN A 38 -9.32 -6.42 -8.10
CA GLN A 38 -8.83 -7.02 -9.33
C GLN A 38 -7.50 -7.74 -9.10
N PHE A 39 -7.35 -8.89 -9.76
CA PHE A 39 -6.19 -9.76 -9.63
C PHE A 39 -5.68 -10.21 -11.00
N LYS A 40 -4.37 -10.47 -11.06
CA LYS A 40 -3.73 -11.17 -12.16
C LYS A 40 -3.26 -12.54 -11.66
N ARG A 41 -3.71 -13.61 -12.32
CA ARG A 41 -3.24 -14.96 -11.98
C ARG A 41 -1.77 -15.13 -12.34
N CYS A 42 -0.97 -15.64 -11.40
CA CYS A 42 0.45 -15.93 -11.55
C CYS A 42 0.73 -17.37 -11.09
N GLY A 43 0.53 -18.34 -11.97
CA GLY A 43 0.65 -19.76 -11.62
C GLY A 43 -0.44 -20.21 -10.66
N LYS A 44 -0.04 -20.59 -9.43
CA LYS A 44 -0.95 -21.00 -8.34
C LYS A 44 -1.39 -19.84 -7.44
N GLU A 45 -0.83 -18.65 -7.62
CA GLU A 45 -1.05 -17.47 -6.80
C GLU A 45 -1.73 -16.36 -7.59
N TYR A 46 -2.17 -15.32 -6.88
CA TYR A 46 -2.83 -14.16 -7.46
C TYR A 46 -2.09 -12.89 -7.07
N ARG A 47 -1.69 -12.11 -8.07
CA ARG A 47 -1.13 -10.77 -7.88
C ARG A 47 -2.27 -9.79 -7.70
N TRP A 48 -2.28 -9.05 -6.59
CA TRP A 48 -3.27 -8.02 -6.36
C TRP A 48 -2.94 -6.76 -7.15
N LEU A 49 -3.81 -6.40 -8.13
CA LEU A 49 -3.51 -5.30 -9.06
C LEU A 49 -3.49 -3.92 -8.42
N ARG A 50 -4.07 -3.76 -7.24
CA ARG A 50 -3.98 -2.52 -6.48
C ARG A 50 -2.59 -2.31 -5.85
N HIS A 51 -1.91 -3.40 -5.51
CA HIS A 51 -0.55 -3.43 -4.98
C HIS A 51 0.25 -4.53 -5.67
N ASP A 52 0.87 -4.21 -6.81
CA ASP A 52 1.55 -5.17 -7.70
C ASP A 52 2.64 -6.02 -7.04
N SER A 53 3.17 -5.56 -5.89
CA SER A 53 4.16 -6.32 -5.11
C SER A 53 3.53 -7.33 -4.15
N VAL A 54 2.19 -7.39 -4.07
CA VAL A 54 1.46 -8.30 -3.18
C VAL A 54 0.98 -9.51 -3.97
N MET A 55 1.41 -10.67 -3.50
CA MET A 55 0.93 -11.97 -3.95
C MET A 55 0.03 -12.58 -2.89
N ILE A 56 -1.02 -13.26 -3.32
CA ILE A 56 -2.00 -13.94 -2.46
C ILE A 56 -2.10 -15.39 -2.88
N ASN A 57 -2.06 -16.27 -1.89
CA ASN A 57 -2.28 -17.69 -2.03
C ASN A 57 -3.22 -18.17 -0.93
N LYS A 58 -4.50 -18.40 -1.23
CA LYS A 58 -5.57 -18.68 -0.27
C LYS A 58 -5.66 -17.59 0.81
N ASN A 59 -5.41 -17.96 2.08
CA ASN A 59 -5.42 -17.05 3.22
C ASN A 59 -4.07 -16.37 3.49
N GLU A 60 -3.02 -16.74 2.76
CA GLU A 60 -1.69 -16.17 2.89
C GLU A 60 -1.45 -15.05 1.91
N TRP A 61 -0.69 -14.05 2.31
CA TRP A 61 -0.21 -13.00 1.44
C TRP A 61 1.26 -12.69 1.70
N TYR A 62 1.93 -12.19 0.67
CA TYR A 62 3.31 -11.73 0.74
C TYR A 62 3.53 -10.48 -0.10
N ARG A 63 4.16 -9.46 0.49
CA ARG A 63 4.52 -8.19 -0.16
C ARG A 63 6.01 -8.13 -0.40
N PHE A 64 6.45 -8.37 -1.63
CA PHE A 64 7.86 -8.41 -2.00
C PHE A 64 8.59 -7.09 -1.76
N SER A 65 7.94 -5.95 -1.97
CA SER A 65 8.55 -4.64 -1.81
C SER A 65 8.95 -4.30 -0.36
N GLN A 66 8.37 -5.00 0.62
CA GLN A 66 8.64 -4.77 2.05
C GLN A 66 9.12 -6.02 2.78
N ASN A 67 9.26 -7.13 2.07
CA ASN A 67 9.62 -8.43 2.66
C ASN A 67 8.72 -8.80 3.85
N LYS A 68 7.41 -8.61 3.69
CA LYS A 68 6.40 -8.78 4.74
C LYS A 68 5.25 -9.64 4.23
N GLY A 69 4.77 -10.52 5.07
CA GLY A 69 3.62 -11.37 4.78
C GLY A 69 2.83 -11.72 6.04
N GLY A 70 1.75 -12.45 5.87
CA GLY A 70 0.89 -12.88 6.95
C GLY A 70 -0.34 -13.61 6.42
N HIS A 71 -1.34 -13.75 7.27
CA HIS A 71 -2.62 -14.39 6.97
C HIS A 71 -3.74 -13.35 6.78
N ALA A 72 -4.98 -13.81 6.65
CA ALA A 72 -6.11 -12.97 6.30
C ALA A 72 -6.36 -11.84 7.31
N ILE A 73 -6.25 -12.10 8.61
CA ILE A 73 -6.42 -11.06 9.64
C ILE A 73 -5.34 -9.99 9.52
N ASP A 74 -4.07 -10.39 9.30
CA ASP A 74 -2.96 -9.44 9.13
C ASP A 74 -3.10 -8.64 7.83
N PHE A 75 -3.65 -9.25 6.77
CA PHE A 75 -3.98 -8.54 5.54
C PHE A 75 -4.95 -7.38 5.79
N MET A 76 -6.03 -7.64 6.50
CA MET A 76 -7.04 -6.63 6.82
C MET A 76 -6.47 -5.49 7.68
N LYS A 77 -5.59 -5.82 8.63
CA LYS A 77 -4.89 -4.81 9.44
C LYS A 77 -3.92 -3.99 8.62
N GLU A 78 -3.12 -4.63 7.75
CA GLU A 78 -2.07 -3.98 6.97
C GLU A 78 -2.62 -3.08 5.87
N PHE A 79 -3.59 -3.56 5.10
CA PHE A 79 -4.06 -2.89 3.90
C PHE A 79 -5.36 -2.09 4.08
N TYR A 80 -6.16 -2.44 5.07
CA TYR A 80 -7.43 -1.74 5.37
C TYR A 80 -7.43 -0.97 6.69
N GLY A 81 -6.37 -1.10 7.49
CA GLY A 81 -6.21 -0.35 8.72
C GLY A 81 -7.13 -0.74 9.86
N LEU A 82 -7.74 -1.90 9.74
CA LEU A 82 -8.67 -2.38 10.74
C LEU A 82 -7.94 -2.80 12.02
N SER A 83 -8.58 -2.60 13.17
CA SER A 83 -8.17 -3.25 14.41
C SER A 83 -8.34 -4.77 14.28
N PHE A 84 -7.73 -5.52 15.18
CA PHE A 84 -7.87 -6.99 15.19
C PHE A 84 -9.34 -7.44 15.26
N ALA A 85 -10.14 -6.82 16.11
CA ALA A 85 -11.55 -7.17 16.27
C ALA A 85 -12.41 -6.83 15.04
N GLU A 86 -12.14 -5.67 14.41
CA GLU A 86 -12.81 -5.27 13.16
C GLU A 86 -12.41 -6.19 12.01
N ALA A 87 -11.13 -6.57 11.90
CA ALA A 87 -10.65 -7.50 10.88
C ALA A 87 -11.33 -8.86 10.99
N VAL A 88 -11.44 -9.42 12.20
CA VAL A 88 -12.15 -10.68 12.45
C VAL A 88 -13.63 -10.58 12.08
N LYS A 89 -14.29 -9.52 12.52
CA LYS A 89 -15.71 -9.27 12.21
C LYS A 89 -15.96 -9.18 10.70
N GLU A 90 -15.09 -8.45 10.02
CA GLU A 90 -15.18 -8.22 8.58
C GLU A 90 -14.97 -9.50 7.76
N LEU A 91 -14.01 -10.34 8.14
CA LEU A 91 -13.72 -11.61 7.47
C LEU A 91 -14.81 -12.66 7.68
N LEU A 92 -15.47 -12.65 8.84
CA LEU A 92 -16.58 -13.57 9.15
C LEU A 92 -17.95 -13.11 8.61
N GLY A 93 -18.07 -11.86 8.16
CA GLY A 93 -19.34 -11.21 7.87
C GLY A 93 -20.10 -10.82 9.16
N GLU A 94 -21.23 -10.12 9.04
CA GLU A 94 -22.02 -9.63 10.19
C GLU A 94 -22.62 -10.74 11.06
N GLU A 95 -22.58 -12.01 10.66
CA GLU A 95 -23.11 -13.15 11.38
C GLU A 95 -22.25 -13.63 12.56
N GLY A 96 -21.11 -12.98 12.84
CA GLY A 96 -20.14 -13.40 13.86
C GLY A 96 -20.52 -13.09 15.31
N VAL A 97 -21.59 -12.33 15.60
CA VAL A 97 -21.99 -11.98 16.98
C VAL A 97 -23.52 -12.00 17.11
N GLY A 98 -24.11 -13.16 17.41
CA GLY A 98 -25.53 -13.26 17.81
C GLY A 98 -26.14 -14.61 17.49
N GLU A 99 -26.42 -15.33 18.52
CA GLU A 99 -27.31 -16.49 18.73
C GLU A 99 -27.82 -17.32 17.53
N THR A 100 -27.51 -18.60 17.65
CA THR A 100 -28.15 -19.76 16.98
C THR A 100 -29.60 -19.56 16.56
N ASN A 101 -29.88 -19.60 15.26
CA ASN A 101 -31.08 -20.21 14.74
C ASN A 101 -30.82 -20.82 13.36
N ARG A 102 -30.74 -22.16 13.32
CA ARG A 102 -30.77 -22.94 12.10
C ARG A 102 -32.13 -22.74 11.43
N ARG A 103 -32.13 -22.08 10.27
CA ARG A 103 -33.15 -22.32 9.25
C ARG A 103 -32.45 -22.49 7.92
N THR A 104 -32.63 -23.68 7.35
CA THR A 104 -32.33 -24.08 6.00
C THR A 104 -32.76 -23.02 5.01
N ALA A 105 -31.82 -22.36 4.34
CA ALA A 105 -32.13 -21.51 3.23
C ALA A 105 -31.86 -22.26 1.92
N LYS A 106 -32.91 -22.42 1.15
CA LYS A 106 -32.88 -22.74 -0.28
C LYS A 106 -32.15 -21.63 -1.02
N GLU A 107 -31.44 -22.07 -2.06
CA GLU A 107 -30.83 -21.24 -3.08
C GLU A 107 -31.77 -20.12 -3.54
N ASP A 108 -31.32 -18.87 -3.34
CA ASP A 108 -31.77 -17.75 -4.15
C ASP A 108 -30.58 -16.86 -4.46
N ALA A 109 -30.26 -16.82 -5.75
CA ALA A 109 -29.18 -16.05 -6.33
C ALA A 109 -29.54 -14.56 -6.35
N GLY A 110 -29.50 -13.92 -5.19
CA GLY A 110 -29.55 -12.48 -5.04
C GLY A 110 -28.14 -11.95 -4.76
N ARG A 111 -27.45 -11.47 -5.81
CA ARG A 111 -26.21 -10.69 -5.67
C ARG A 111 -26.48 -9.50 -4.75
N GLN A 112 -26.26 -9.65 -3.46
CA GLN A 112 -26.05 -8.50 -2.60
C GLN A 112 -24.79 -7.79 -3.09
N LYS A 113 -24.93 -6.56 -3.56
CA LYS A 113 -23.81 -5.64 -3.82
C LYS A 113 -23.17 -5.37 -2.46
N VAL A 114 -22.16 -6.18 -2.12
CA VAL A 114 -21.27 -5.87 -0.99
C VAL A 114 -20.54 -4.59 -1.40
N CYS A 115 -20.77 -3.50 -0.68
CA CYS A 115 -20.03 -2.26 -0.90
C CYS A 115 -18.54 -2.53 -0.70
N PRO A 116 -17.66 -2.12 -1.63
CA PRO A 116 -16.22 -2.22 -1.43
C PRO A 116 -15.84 -1.47 -0.16
N ILE A 117 -15.03 -2.08 0.70
CA ILE A 117 -14.44 -1.34 1.83
C ILE A 117 -13.54 -0.26 1.22
N PRO A 118 -13.74 1.03 1.53
CA PRO A 118 -12.85 2.08 1.05
C PRO A 118 -11.43 1.80 1.54
N LEU A 119 -10.45 1.85 0.64
CA LEU A 119 -9.05 1.88 1.07
C LEU A 119 -8.82 3.14 1.89
N PRO A 120 -7.96 3.08 2.91
CA PRO A 120 -7.46 4.27 3.56
C PRO A 120 -6.86 5.20 2.48
N GLY A 121 -7.16 6.50 2.57
CA GLY A 121 -6.52 7.51 1.75
C GLY A 121 -5.00 7.46 1.90
N LEU A 122 -4.27 8.18 1.06
CA LEU A 122 -2.81 8.27 1.16
C LEU A 122 -2.41 8.82 2.54
N GLU A 123 -1.66 8.02 3.29
CA GLU A 123 -1.08 8.39 4.58
C GLU A 123 0.37 8.82 4.36
N LEU A 124 0.58 10.13 4.14
CA LEU A 124 1.93 10.66 4.01
C LEU A 124 2.70 10.57 5.31
N PRO A 125 3.99 10.15 5.29
CA PRO A 125 4.85 10.25 6.45
C PRO A 125 4.90 11.68 7.00
N GLU A 126 4.86 11.83 8.32
CA GLU A 126 4.97 13.14 8.96
C GLU A 126 6.26 13.83 8.49
N ARG A 127 6.12 15.09 8.08
CA ARG A 127 7.25 15.89 7.58
C ARG A 127 8.13 16.33 8.74
N ASN A 128 9.45 16.21 8.57
CA ASN A 128 10.41 16.82 9.48
C ASN A 128 10.48 18.35 9.29
N GLU A 129 10.86 19.07 10.31
CA GLU A 129 11.06 20.54 10.24
C GLU A 129 12.23 20.92 9.32
N SER A 130 13.25 20.08 9.26
CA SER A 130 14.41 20.21 8.39
C SER A 130 14.43 19.12 7.32
N CYS A 131 15.03 19.39 6.17
CA CYS A 131 15.29 18.43 5.11
C CYS A 131 16.79 18.13 4.93
N GLU A 132 17.58 18.38 5.95
CA GLU A 132 19.04 18.42 5.87
C GLU A 132 19.67 17.05 5.63
N ILE A 133 19.19 16.01 6.31
CA ILE A 133 19.70 14.64 6.17
C ILE A 133 19.33 14.08 4.80
N ALA A 134 18.07 14.24 4.40
CA ALA A 134 17.60 13.82 3.09
C ALA A 134 18.34 14.55 1.94
N ARG A 135 18.51 15.87 2.07
CA ARG A 135 19.25 16.70 1.12
C ARG A 135 20.70 16.24 0.99
N LYS A 136 21.39 16.07 2.12
CA LYS A 136 22.79 15.59 2.16
C LYS A 136 22.91 14.21 1.50
N TYR A 137 22.01 13.29 1.79
CA TYR A 137 21.98 11.97 1.16
C TYR A 137 21.86 12.06 -0.36
N LEU A 138 20.93 12.88 -0.87
CA LEU A 138 20.71 13.01 -2.31
C LEU A 138 21.91 13.63 -3.03
N ILE A 139 22.53 14.66 -2.44
CA ILE A 139 23.65 15.38 -3.06
C ILE A 139 24.97 14.63 -2.87
N GLU A 140 25.32 14.24 -1.65
CA GLU A 140 26.63 13.67 -1.36
C GLU A 140 26.74 12.18 -1.67
N GLN A 141 25.70 11.39 -1.36
CA GLN A 141 25.75 9.94 -1.58
C GLN A 141 25.21 9.54 -2.96
N ARG A 142 24.14 10.22 -3.42
CA ARG A 142 23.52 9.91 -4.72
C ARG A 142 24.07 10.77 -5.86
N LYS A 143 24.87 11.80 -5.55
CA LYS A 143 25.53 12.69 -6.53
C LYS A 143 24.54 13.43 -7.44
N LEU A 144 23.37 13.76 -6.92
CA LEU A 144 22.38 14.55 -7.64
C LEU A 144 22.73 16.03 -7.64
N SER A 145 22.28 16.75 -8.66
CA SER A 145 22.42 18.22 -8.75
C SER A 145 21.79 18.90 -7.54
N GLU A 146 22.57 19.72 -6.86
CA GLU A 146 22.10 20.51 -5.70
C GLU A 146 20.91 21.40 -6.09
N GLN A 147 21.02 22.11 -7.20
CA GLN A 147 19.97 22.97 -7.72
C GLN A 147 18.65 22.19 -7.97
N LEU A 148 18.74 21.01 -8.57
CA LEU A 148 17.57 20.17 -8.85
C LEU A 148 16.93 19.68 -7.54
N VAL A 149 17.74 19.23 -6.58
CA VAL A 149 17.26 18.75 -5.28
C VAL A 149 16.55 19.86 -4.52
N ASP A 150 17.13 21.06 -4.47
CA ASP A 150 16.56 22.22 -3.80
C ASP A 150 15.23 22.65 -4.43
N GLN A 151 15.14 22.70 -5.76
CA GLN A 151 13.89 22.97 -6.47
C GLN A 151 12.78 21.96 -6.12
N MET A 152 13.10 20.67 -6.02
CA MET A 152 12.11 19.64 -5.67
C MET A 152 11.66 19.73 -4.21
N ILE A 153 12.59 20.13 -3.31
CA ILE A 153 12.28 20.36 -1.90
C ILE A 153 11.38 21.61 -1.74
N GLU A 154 11.69 22.70 -2.41
CA GLU A 154 10.89 23.93 -2.40
C GLU A 154 9.48 23.72 -2.95
N LYS A 155 9.32 22.94 -4.01
CA LYS A 155 8.01 22.52 -4.55
C LYS A 155 7.25 21.59 -3.61
N GLY A 156 7.91 21.00 -2.61
CA GLY A 156 7.34 20.01 -1.71
C GLY A 156 7.13 18.63 -2.34
N ASP A 157 7.79 18.37 -3.47
CA ASP A 157 7.78 17.07 -4.14
C ASP A 157 8.79 16.11 -3.50
N ILE A 158 9.78 16.66 -2.80
CA ILE A 158 10.71 15.92 -1.94
C ILE A 158 10.67 16.51 -0.54
N TYR A 159 10.67 15.65 0.46
CA TYR A 159 10.85 16.07 1.85
C TYR A 159 11.48 14.97 2.71
N GLU A 160 11.91 15.32 3.91
CA GLU A 160 12.42 14.38 4.92
C GLU A 160 11.29 13.96 5.86
N SER A 161 11.15 12.66 6.12
CA SER A 161 10.22 12.18 7.13
C SER A 161 10.77 12.41 8.53
N LYS A 162 9.92 12.81 9.45
CA LYS A 162 10.27 13.05 10.87
C LYS A 162 10.80 11.80 11.56
N ASN A 163 10.15 10.66 11.29
CA ASN A 163 10.61 9.38 11.76
C ASN A 163 11.57 8.78 10.73
N TYR A 164 12.73 8.31 11.18
CA TYR A 164 13.75 7.63 10.38
C TYR A 164 14.46 8.49 9.32
N HIS A 165 14.16 9.79 9.19
CA HIS A 165 14.80 10.70 8.23
C HIS A 165 14.87 10.19 6.79
N ASN A 166 13.84 9.44 6.38
CA ASN A 166 13.75 8.95 5.01
C ASN A 166 13.50 10.10 4.03
N VAL A 167 14.09 10.01 2.84
CA VAL A 167 13.65 10.83 1.70
C VAL A 167 12.27 10.35 1.27
N VAL A 168 11.32 11.25 1.18
CA VAL A 168 9.97 11.00 0.68
C VAL A 168 9.80 11.71 -0.67
N PHE A 169 9.45 10.97 -1.71
CA PHE A 169 9.18 11.45 -3.06
C PHE A 169 7.69 11.40 -3.31
N VAL A 170 7.04 12.54 -3.53
CA VAL A 170 5.59 12.67 -3.64
C VAL A 170 5.15 12.69 -5.10
N GLY A 171 4.25 11.80 -5.45
CA GLY A 171 3.53 11.81 -6.73
C GLY A 171 2.16 12.45 -6.58
N ARG A 172 1.78 13.31 -7.54
CA ARG A 172 0.57 14.14 -7.48
C ARG A 172 -0.36 13.89 -8.65
N ASP A 173 -1.65 14.20 -8.46
CA ASP A 173 -2.60 14.29 -9.55
C ASP A 173 -2.52 15.65 -10.28
N LYS A 174 -3.41 15.89 -11.25
CA LYS A 174 -3.46 17.12 -12.03
C LYS A 174 -3.83 18.35 -11.20
N GLU A 175 -4.58 18.13 -10.14
CA GLU A 175 -4.99 19.13 -9.15
C GLU A 175 -3.94 19.35 -8.06
N GLN A 176 -2.74 18.75 -8.21
CA GLN A 176 -1.62 18.82 -7.27
C GLN A 176 -1.88 18.13 -5.91
N ASN A 177 -2.92 17.32 -5.80
CA ASN A 177 -3.15 16.53 -4.59
C ASN A 177 -2.15 15.35 -4.53
N PRO A 178 -1.54 15.06 -3.38
CA PRO A 178 -0.70 13.88 -3.20
C PRO A 178 -1.51 12.59 -3.37
N ARG A 179 -1.05 11.69 -4.22
CA ARG A 179 -1.67 10.38 -4.47
C ARG A 179 -0.71 9.21 -4.30
N TYR A 180 0.57 9.50 -4.27
CA TYR A 180 1.63 8.50 -4.14
C TYR A 180 2.80 9.07 -3.35
N ALA A 181 3.49 8.24 -2.58
CA ALA A 181 4.76 8.60 -2.00
C ALA A 181 5.70 7.38 -1.93
N ALA A 182 6.86 7.51 -2.56
CA ALA A 182 7.98 6.59 -2.39
C ALA A 182 8.89 7.05 -1.26
N MET A 183 9.44 6.11 -0.51
CA MET A 183 10.37 6.40 0.59
C MET A 183 11.72 5.72 0.35
N ARG A 184 12.78 6.43 0.70
CA ARG A 184 14.15 5.93 0.64
C ARG A 184 14.89 6.25 1.92
N GLY A 185 15.41 5.21 2.61
CA GLY A 185 16.26 5.37 3.78
C GLY A 185 17.56 6.08 3.42
N THR A 186 17.98 6.95 4.33
CA THR A 186 19.24 7.72 4.24
C THR A 186 20.38 7.03 4.98
N ASP A 187 20.09 6.00 5.74
CA ASP A 187 21.01 5.19 6.53
C ASP A 187 21.54 3.95 5.78
N GLU A 188 22.37 3.17 6.45
CA GLU A 188 22.96 1.94 5.92
C GLU A 188 21.93 0.84 5.64
N ASN A 189 20.77 0.85 6.30
CA ASN A 189 19.70 -0.14 6.08
C ASN A 189 19.05 -0.03 4.71
N ARG A 190 19.30 1.08 3.98
CA ARG A 190 18.84 1.29 2.59
C ARG A 190 17.35 1.02 2.40
N TYR A 191 16.53 1.38 3.38
CA TYR A 191 15.09 1.18 3.33
C TYR A 191 14.50 1.64 1.99
N ARG A 192 13.56 0.87 1.45
CA ARG A 192 12.75 1.22 0.27
C ARG A 192 11.30 0.84 0.58
N GLY A 193 10.40 1.77 0.38
CA GLY A 193 8.99 1.52 0.61
C GLY A 193 8.10 2.54 -0.06
N GLU A 194 6.81 2.35 0.10
CA GLU A 194 5.77 3.25 -0.34
C GLU A 194 4.90 3.60 0.86
N ALA A 195 4.37 4.82 0.88
CA ALA A 195 3.41 5.23 1.90
C ALA A 195 2.12 4.44 1.74
N ARG A 196 1.44 4.19 2.86
CA ARG A 196 0.16 3.49 2.86
C ARG A 196 -0.87 4.26 2.04
N GLY A 197 -1.69 3.56 1.28
CA GLY A 197 -2.68 4.17 0.39
C GLY A 197 -2.09 4.80 -0.88
N SER A 198 -0.81 4.58 -1.19
CA SER A 198 -0.17 5.06 -2.43
C SER A 198 -0.81 4.44 -3.67
N GLU A 199 -1.12 5.27 -4.65
CA GLU A 199 -1.63 4.87 -5.96
C GLU A 199 -0.53 4.95 -7.01
N LYS A 200 -0.05 3.81 -7.50
CA LYS A 200 1.08 3.73 -8.46
C LYS A 200 0.84 4.41 -9.80
N ALA A 201 -0.42 4.71 -10.14
CA ALA A 201 -0.74 5.52 -11.31
C ALA A 201 -0.20 6.95 -11.21
N TYR A 202 0.14 7.42 -10.03
CA TYR A 202 0.60 8.79 -9.76
C TYR A 202 2.05 8.83 -9.30
N GLY A 203 2.93 8.04 -9.89
CA GLY A 203 4.36 8.00 -9.54
C GLY A 203 4.99 9.38 -9.43
N PHE A 204 6.11 9.48 -8.69
CA PHE A 204 6.89 10.70 -8.62
C PHE A 204 7.35 11.11 -10.03
N GLY A 205 7.20 12.38 -10.39
CA GLY A 205 7.54 12.84 -11.73
C GLY A 205 7.41 14.34 -11.92
N HIS A 206 7.67 14.77 -13.15
CA HIS A 206 7.50 16.14 -13.62
C HIS A 206 6.71 16.12 -14.94
N ILE A 207 5.79 17.04 -15.10
CA ILE A 207 5.04 17.22 -16.35
C ILE A 207 5.61 18.46 -17.05
N GLY A 208 6.23 18.23 -18.18
CA GLY A 208 6.76 19.28 -19.04
C GLY A 208 5.73 19.81 -20.05
N THR A 209 6.21 20.62 -20.98
CA THR A 209 5.38 21.30 -21.98
C THR A 209 5.47 20.69 -23.37
N ASP A 210 6.43 19.79 -23.60
CA ASP A 210 6.62 19.12 -24.89
C ASP A 210 6.05 17.66 -24.86
N GLU A 211 6.16 16.97 -26.00
CA GLU A 211 5.61 15.62 -26.17
C GLU A 211 6.56 14.50 -25.70
N LYS A 212 7.75 14.83 -25.15
CA LYS A 212 8.71 13.83 -24.72
C LYS A 212 8.38 13.35 -23.31
N LEU A 213 8.29 12.04 -23.15
CA LEU A 213 8.12 11.37 -21.86
C LEU A 213 9.29 10.43 -21.59
N PHE A 214 9.98 10.64 -20.49
CA PHE A 214 11.03 9.77 -19.98
C PHE A 214 10.52 8.95 -18.79
N VAL A 215 10.77 7.64 -18.82
CA VAL A 215 10.22 6.69 -17.85
C VAL A 215 11.35 6.00 -17.11
N PHE A 216 11.27 5.93 -15.79
CA PHE A 216 12.29 5.37 -14.89
C PHE A 216 11.70 4.39 -13.90
N GLU A 217 12.50 3.46 -13.39
CA GLU A 217 12.06 2.53 -12.36
C GLU A 217 11.85 3.24 -11.01
N SER A 218 12.75 4.15 -10.64
CA SER A 218 12.70 4.82 -9.34
C SER A 218 12.86 6.35 -9.44
N PRO A 219 12.42 7.10 -8.41
CA PRO A 219 12.63 8.55 -8.34
C PRO A 219 14.10 8.96 -8.42
N ILE A 220 15.01 8.18 -7.81
CA ILE A 220 16.45 8.49 -7.83
C ILE A 220 17.03 8.33 -9.24
N ASP A 221 16.62 7.32 -10.00
CA ASP A 221 17.06 7.11 -11.37
C ASP A 221 16.61 8.26 -12.26
N LEU A 222 15.36 8.72 -12.08
CA LEU A 222 14.80 9.89 -12.76
C LEU A 222 15.65 11.14 -12.47
N LEU A 223 15.91 11.45 -11.22
CA LEU A 223 16.70 12.62 -10.82
C LEU A 223 18.16 12.50 -11.26
N SER A 224 18.73 11.29 -11.27
CA SER A 224 20.08 11.02 -11.78
C SER A 224 20.19 11.33 -13.27
N TYR A 225 19.16 10.95 -14.05
CA TYR A 225 19.11 11.27 -15.46
C TYR A 225 19.05 12.78 -15.70
N ILE A 226 18.16 13.50 -15.03
CA ILE A 226 18.05 14.97 -15.13
C ILE A 226 19.39 15.64 -14.72
N THR A 227 20.05 15.11 -13.68
CA THR A 227 21.36 15.61 -13.24
C THR A 227 22.43 15.45 -14.33
N ALA A 228 22.40 14.33 -15.05
CA ALA A 228 23.36 14.03 -16.11
C ALA A 228 23.05 14.75 -17.44
N VAL A 229 21.78 15.06 -17.71
CA VAL A 229 21.28 15.71 -18.92
C VAL A 229 20.37 16.87 -18.51
N PRO A 230 20.96 17.99 -18.03
CA PRO A 230 20.17 19.09 -17.47
C PRO A 230 19.56 20.03 -18.53
N GLU A 231 19.94 19.89 -19.81
CA GLU A 231 19.49 20.80 -20.87
C GLU A 231 17.97 20.67 -21.07
N GLU A 232 17.27 21.78 -20.90
CA GLU A 232 15.82 21.89 -21.14
C GLU A 232 14.95 20.86 -20.40
N TRP A 233 15.47 20.27 -19.32
CA TRP A 233 14.73 19.20 -18.61
C TRP A 233 13.31 19.63 -18.19
N GLU A 234 13.10 20.89 -17.85
CA GLU A 234 11.80 21.41 -17.45
C GLU A 234 10.72 21.35 -18.56
N LYS A 235 11.17 21.27 -19.83
CA LYS A 235 10.26 21.15 -20.97
C LYS A 235 9.77 19.73 -21.19
N HIS A 236 10.51 18.73 -20.73
CA HIS A 236 10.21 17.32 -20.93
C HIS A 236 9.41 16.74 -19.74
N SER A 237 8.62 15.71 -20.01
CA SER A 237 7.90 14.99 -18.96
C SER A 237 8.71 13.77 -18.47
N TYR A 238 8.67 13.53 -17.16
CA TYR A 238 9.39 12.44 -16.48
C TYR A 238 8.46 11.76 -15.51
N ILE A 239 8.52 10.42 -15.45
CA ILE A 239 7.73 9.63 -14.51
C ILE A 239 8.54 8.46 -13.94
N SER A 240 8.46 8.23 -12.64
CA SER A 240 8.96 7.01 -12.01
C SER A 240 7.82 6.02 -11.76
N LEU A 241 8.05 4.75 -12.07
CA LEU A 241 7.02 3.71 -12.00
C LEU A 241 6.82 3.14 -10.59
N GLY A 242 7.71 3.45 -9.65
CA GLY A 242 7.69 2.82 -8.31
C GLY A 242 7.91 1.30 -8.38
N GLY A 243 8.90 0.87 -9.20
CA GLY A 243 9.14 -0.50 -9.60
C GLY A 243 8.65 -0.76 -11.04
N LEU A 244 8.41 -2.02 -11.41
CA LEU A 244 8.03 -2.40 -12.78
C LEU A 244 6.51 -2.30 -13.05
N SER A 245 5.85 -1.26 -12.56
CA SER A 245 4.42 -1.04 -12.78
C SER A 245 4.15 -0.11 -13.96
N GLU A 246 3.40 -0.57 -14.95
CA GLU A 246 3.00 0.24 -16.12
C GLU A 246 1.84 1.22 -15.84
N LYS A 247 1.29 1.25 -14.61
CA LYS A 247 0.09 2.04 -14.27
C LYS A 247 0.29 3.54 -14.48
N ALA A 248 1.48 4.05 -14.15
CA ALA A 248 1.79 5.46 -14.32
C ALA A 248 1.93 5.88 -15.79
N MET A 249 2.27 4.94 -16.69
CA MET A 249 2.37 5.19 -18.13
C MET A 249 1.01 5.23 -18.84
N LYS A 250 -0.02 4.62 -18.24
CA LYS A 250 -1.37 4.51 -18.82
C LYS A 250 -2.31 5.63 -18.41
N ARG A 251 -1.84 6.57 -17.62
CA ARG A 251 -2.55 7.75 -17.17
C ARG A 251 -2.38 8.89 -18.17
#